data_b1db0c0e568b16ba7553eff1a8640a29
#
_entry.id   b1db0c0e568b16ba7553eff1a8640a29
#
_cell.length_a   1.000
_cell.length_b   1.000
_cell.length_c   1.000
_cell.angle_alpha   90.00
_cell.angle_beta   90.00
_cell.angle_gamma   90.00
#
_symmetry.space_group_name_H-M   'P 1'
#
loop_
_entity.id
_entity.type
_entity.pdbx_description
1 polymer ?
#
loop_
_entity_poly.entity_id
_entity_poly.type
_entity_poly.pdbx_seq_one_letter_code
_entity_poly.pdbx_strand_id
1 'polypeptide(L)'
;MSALPRTWRDNAYLVISSIQLSAILLVDLVPFYPSSLYADPSSPLHFLQLLRDFYIQTYNDLYFVTPHDSLPSWFKLFSYIEIFYQLPMAVWMVYGFSRRTGTTPGFELAVLVFAVQCALTTLTCIYDTLYWDPAVYSQAQKNVFIFNLYGPWVVIPALMGVDMCLRILRRVQVIEKAKLQ
;
A
#
# COMPACT_ATOMS: atom_id res chain seq x y z
N MET A 1 27.52 -7.64 -5.15
CA MET A 1 27.38 -6.37 -4.39
C MET A 1 26.90 -6.71 -2.99
N SER A 2 27.61 -6.23 -1.95
CA SER A 2 27.25 -6.46 -0.54
C SER A 2 25.96 -5.72 -0.16
N ALA A 3 25.23 -6.25 0.82
CA ALA A 3 24.11 -5.55 1.43
C ALA A 3 24.59 -4.28 2.15
N LEU A 4 23.81 -3.20 2.12
CA LEU A 4 24.06 -2.03 2.96
C LEU A 4 23.66 -2.35 4.41
N PRO A 5 24.36 -1.81 5.41
CA PRO A 5 23.98 -2.01 6.79
C PRO A 5 22.58 -1.45 7.05
N ARG A 6 21.85 -2.14 7.93
CA ARG A 6 20.48 -1.75 8.33
C ARG A 6 20.49 -0.36 8.98
N THR A 7 19.53 0.47 8.59
CA THR A 7 19.37 1.84 9.08
C THR A 7 18.07 2.00 9.88
N TRP A 8 17.90 3.12 10.60
CA TRP A 8 16.64 3.45 11.27
C TRP A 8 15.47 3.56 10.26
N ARG A 9 15.75 4.00 9.03
CA ARG A 9 14.75 4.08 7.94
C ARG A 9 14.22 2.71 7.57
N ASP A 10 15.05 1.67 7.57
CA ASP A 10 14.62 0.30 7.32
C ASP A 10 13.66 -0.20 8.40
N ASN A 11 13.83 0.24 9.65
CA ASN A 11 12.88 -0.04 10.73
C ASN A 11 11.53 0.69 10.50
N ALA A 12 11.57 1.95 10.07
CA ALA A 12 10.35 2.69 9.73
C ALA A 12 9.62 2.02 8.55
N TYR A 13 10.34 1.62 7.50
CA TYR A 13 9.75 0.91 6.36
C TYR A 13 9.22 -0.48 6.74
N LEU A 14 9.85 -1.17 7.68
CA LEU A 14 9.32 -2.42 8.22
C LEU A 14 7.95 -2.19 8.88
N VAL A 15 7.82 -1.18 9.73
CA VAL A 15 6.54 -0.83 10.37
C VAL A 15 5.49 -0.47 9.33
N ILE A 16 5.81 0.40 8.38
CA ILE A 16 4.91 0.83 7.30
C ILE A 16 4.46 -0.37 6.45
N SER A 17 5.40 -1.23 6.04
CA SER A 17 5.07 -2.42 5.25
C SER A 17 4.22 -3.41 6.02
N SER A 18 4.41 -3.53 7.34
CA SER A 18 3.57 -4.38 8.19
C SER A 18 2.16 -3.84 8.33
N ILE A 19 2.00 -2.51 8.48
CA ILE A 19 0.69 -1.85 8.48
C ILE A 19 -0.01 -2.07 7.13
N GLN A 20 0.69 -1.86 6.02
CA GLN A 20 0.15 -2.06 4.69
C GLN A 20 -0.28 -3.52 4.46
N LEU A 21 0.56 -4.49 4.81
CA LEU A 21 0.22 -5.91 4.71
C LEU A 21 -1.03 -6.23 5.53
N SER A 22 -1.14 -5.66 6.73
CA SER A 22 -2.32 -5.84 7.58
C SER A 22 -3.57 -5.21 6.97
N ALA A 23 -3.48 -3.99 6.40
CA ALA A 23 -4.59 -3.33 5.74
C ALA A 23 -5.09 -4.15 4.54
N ILE A 24 -4.18 -4.59 3.66
CA ILE A 24 -4.52 -5.46 2.52
C ILE A 24 -5.27 -6.71 3.00
N LEU A 25 -4.73 -7.44 3.98
CA LEU A 25 -5.30 -8.72 4.41
C LEU A 25 -6.60 -8.55 5.20
N LEU A 26 -6.72 -7.52 6.04
CA LEU A 26 -7.81 -7.40 7.01
C LEU A 26 -8.94 -6.48 6.54
N VAL A 27 -8.70 -5.68 5.49
CA VAL A 27 -9.67 -4.68 5.00
C VAL A 27 -9.90 -4.85 3.50
N ASP A 28 -8.87 -4.67 2.68
CA ASP A 28 -9.03 -4.53 1.24
C ASP A 28 -9.41 -5.85 0.55
N LEU A 29 -8.86 -6.98 1.00
CA LEU A 29 -9.12 -8.30 0.43
C LEU A 29 -10.33 -9.03 1.03
N VAL A 30 -10.93 -8.53 2.09
CA VAL A 30 -12.09 -9.19 2.72
C VAL A 30 -13.23 -9.47 1.74
N PRO A 31 -13.57 -8.58 0.78
CA PRO A 31 -14.61 -8.87 -0.23
C PRO A 31 -14.31 -10.08 -1.12
N PHE A 32 -13.04 -10.49 -1.24
CA PHE A 32 -12.62 -11.63 -2.06
C PHE A 32 -12.56 -12.94 -1.28
N TYR A 33 -12.69 -12.89 0.05
CA TYR A 33 -12.73 -14.10 0.87
C TYR A 33 -14.10 -14.76 0.77
N PRO A 34 -14.19 -16.10 0.86
CA PRO A 34 -15.46 -16.79 1.01
C PRO A 34 -16.24 -16.25 2.22
N SER A 35 -17.48 -15.81 2.00
CA SER A 35 -18.29 -15.23 3.08
C SER A 35 -18.49 -16.19 4.26
N SER A 36 -18.47 -17.50 4.02
CA SER A 36 -18.52 -18.53 5.06
C SER A 36 -17.40 -18.42 6.11
N LEU A 37 -16.30 -17.72 5.81
CA LEU A 37 -15.18 -17.55 6.74
C LEU A 37 -15.42 -16.45 7.78
N TYR A 38 -16.22 -15.43 7.47
CA TYR A 38 -16.32 -14.23 8.32
C TYR A 38 -17.77 -13.71 8.55
N ALA A 39 -18.74 -14.12 7.74
CA ALA A 39 -20.11 -13.59 7.84
C ALA A 39 -20.86 -14.11 9.08
N ASP A 40 -20.59 -15.36 9.50
CA ASP A 40 -21.26 -15.93 10.68
C ASP A 40 -20.68 -15.31 11.97
N PRO A 41 -21.55 -14.79 12.89
CA PRO A 41 -21.09 -14.27 14.18
C PRO A 41 -20.32 -15.26 15.06
N SER A 42 -20.49 -16.57 14.85
CA SER A 42 -19.73 -17.60 15.55
C SER A 42 -18.36 -17.89 14.95
N SER A 43 -18.04 -17.33 13.78
CA SER A 43 -16.75 -17.53 13.11
C SER A 43 -15.62 -16.81 13.84
N PRO A 44 -14.45 -17.46 14.01
CA PRO A 44 -13.25 -16.81 14.55
C PRO A 44 -12.81 -15.58 13.75
N LEU A 45 -13.16 -15.50 12.45
CA LEU A 45 -12.83 -14.40 11.56
C LEU A 45 -13.94 -13.36 11.43
N HIS A 46 -15.02 -13.46 12.23
CA HIS A 46 -16.11 -12.49 12.20
C HIS A 46 -15.67 -11.04 12.46
N PHE A 47 -14.55 -10.86 13.17
CA PHE A 47 -13.98 -9.52 13.36
C PHE A 47 -13.64 -8.79 12.04
N LEU A 48 -13.40 -9.51 10.93
CA LEU A 48 -13.19 -8.90 9.60
C LEU A 48 -14.47 -8.22 9.10
N GLN A 49 -15.64 -8.84 9.32
CA GLN A 49 -16.93 -8.22 9.03
C GLN A 49 -17.13 -6.97 9.88
N LEU A 50 -16.88 -7.07 11.19
CA LEU A 50 -17.03 -5.94 12.11
C LEU A 50 -16.11 -4.77 11.75
N LEU A 51 -14.85 -5.05 11.36
CA LEU A 51 -13.89 -4.04 10.93
C LEU A 51 -14.35 -3.35 9.64
N ARG A 52 -14.84 -4.13 8.68
CA ARG A 52 -15.37 -3.60 7.42
C ARG A 52 -16.62 -2.74 7.67
N ASP A 53 -17.55 -3.20 8.48
CA ASP A 53 -18.77 -2.47 8.81
C ASP A 53 -18.44 -1.16 9.53
N PHE A 54 -17.50 -1.19 10.47
CA PHE A 54 -17.02 0.02 11.14
C PHE A 54 -16.44 1.03 10.14
N TYR A 55 -15.58 0.57 9.21
CA TYR A 55 -14.99 1.43 8.20
C TYR A 55 -16.06 2.05 7.29
N ILE A 56 -16.98 1.25 6.77
CA ILE A 56 -18.08 1.70 5.91
C ILE A 56 -18.97 2.70 6.64
N GLN A 57 -19.39 2.40 7.87
CA GLN A 57 -20.27 3.28 8.66
C GLN A 57 -19.60 4.60 9.03
N THR A 58 -18.28 4.57 9.27
CA THR A 58 -17.53 5.76 9.69
C THR A 58 -17.23 6.69 8.51
N TYR A 59 -16.80 6.13 7.38
CA TYR A 59 -16.28 6.91 6.27
C TYR A 59 -17.21 6.96 5.06
N ASN A 60 -18.07 5.97 4.86
CA ASN A 60 -18.90 5.83 3.66
C ASN A 60 -18.07 5.87 2.36
N ASP A 61 -16.93 5.18 2.35
CA ASP A 61 -16.01 5.15 1.22
C ASP A 61 -16.69 4.54 -0.01
N LEU A 62 -16.70 5.27 -1.12
CA LEU A 62 -17.38 4.88 -2.36
C LEU A 62 -16.95 3.49 -2.85
N TYR A 63 -15.67 3.17 -2.73
CA TYR A 63 -15.12 1.90 -3.21
C TYR A 63 -15.47 0.72 -2.29
N PHE A 64 -15.81 0.99 -1.03
CA PHE A 64 -16.18 -0.04 -0.06
C PHE A 64 -17.70 -0.23 0.06
N VAL A 65 -18.51 0.82 -0.18
CA VAL A 65 -19.98 0.72 -0.18
C VAL A 65 -20.52 0.18 -1.50
N THR A 66 -19.81 0.40 -2.60
CA THR A 66 -20.20 -0.07 -3.92
C THR A 66 -19.85 -1.54 -4.10
N PRO A 67 -20.78 -2.40 -4.55
CA PRO A 67 -20.48 -3.78 -4.90
C PRO A 67 -19.37 -3.86 -5.93
N HIS A 68 -18.41 -4.80 -5.78
CA HIS A 68 -17.23 -4.90 -6.63
C HIS A 68 -17.57 -4.95 -8.14
N ASP A 69 -18.65 -5.65 -8.53
CA ASP A 69 -19.07 -5.75 -9.92
C ASP A 69 -19.53 -4.42 -10.53
N SER A 70 -19.96 -3.48 -9.69
CA SER A 70 -20.43 -2.14 -10.08
C SER A 70 -19.33 -1.08 -10.04
N LEU A 71 -18.15 -1.41 -9.54
CA LEU A 71 -17.00 -0.49 -9.51
C LEU A 71 -16.47 -0.20 -10.91
N PRO A 72 -15.85 0.97 -11.13
CA PRO A 72 -15.18 1.30 -12.39
C PRO A 72 -14.13 0.26 -12.79
N SER A 73 -13.98 0.02 -14.09
CA SER A 73 -13.05 -1.00 -14.60
C SER A 73 -11.59 -0.76 -14.17
N TRP A 74 -11.17 0.50 -14.08
CA TRP A 74 -9.84 0.85 -13.61
C TRP A 74 -9.62 0.48 -12.13
N PHE A 75 -10.64 0.64 -11.27
CA PHE A 75 -10.55 0.26 -9.86
C PHE A 75 -10.51 -1.27 -9.68
N LYS A 76 -11.29 -2.00 -10.49
CA LYS A 76 -11.20 -3.48 -10.54
C LYS A 76 -9.79 -3.95 -10.92
N LEU A 77 -9.15 -3.28 -11.90
CA LEU A 77 -7.76 -3.56 -12.24
C LEU A 77 -6.83 -3.31 -11.04
N PHE A 78 -7.05 -2.24 -10.28
CA PHE A 78 -6.24 -1.95 -9.08
C PHE A 78 -6.41 -3.02 -8.01
N SER A 79 -7.63 -3.54 -7.80
CA SER A 79 -7.85 -4.67 -6.88
C SER A 79 -7.07 -5.92 -7.32
N TYR A 80 -6.98 -6.21 -8.62
CA TYR A 80 -6.13 -7.31 -9.11
C TYR A 80 -4.63 -7.03 -8.95
N ILE A 81 -4.19 -5.80 -9.19
CA ILE A 81 -2.80 -5.39 -8.93
C ILE A 81 -2.48 -5.56 -7.43
N GLU A 82 -3.41 -5.24 -6.57
CA GLU A 82 -3.25 -5.42 -5.12
C GLU A 82 -3.08 -6.89 -4.75
N ILE A 83 -3.93 -7.77 -5.25
CA ILE A 83 -3.87 -9.21 -4.99
C ILE A 83 -2.58 -9.84 -5.55
N PHE A 84 -2.25 -9.58 -6.83
CA PHE A 84 -1.21 -10.31 -7.54
C PHE A 84 0.17 -9.65 -7.49
N TYR A 85 0.25 -8.37 -7.12
CA TYR A 85 1.51 -7.65 -7.02
C TYR A 85 1.74 -7.01 -5.65
N GLN A 86 0.81 -6.18 -5.14
CA GLN A 86 1.07 -5.46 -3.87
C GLN A 86 1.13 -6.41 -2.68
N LEU A 87 0.25 -7.40 -2.58
CA LEU A 87 0.27 -8.37 -1.49
C LEU A 87 1.59 -9.17 -1.43
N PRO A 88 2.06 -9.86 -2.49
CA PRO A 88 3.34 -10.54 -2.44
C PRO A 88 4.52 -9.59 -2.21
N MET A 89 4.46 -8.37 -2.74
CA MET A 89 5.48 -7.35 -2.48
C MET A 89 5.48 -6.90 -1.02
N ALA A 90 4.32 -6.67 -0.40
CA ALA A 90 4.22 -6.31 1.01
C ALA A 90 4.83 -7.40 1.92
N VAL A 91 4.52 -8.67 1.64
CA VAL A 91 5.16 -9.81 2.34
C VAL A 91 6.68 -9.78 2.16
N TRP A 92 7.17 -9.59 0.93
CA TRP A 92 8.60 -9.52 0.66
C TRP A 92 9.26 -8.29 1.31
N MET A 93 8.58 -7.16 1.37
CA MET A 93 9.09 -5.95 2.03
C MET A 93 9.20 -6.15 3.55
N VAL A 94 8.19 -6.75 4.20
CA VAL A 94 8.27 -7.11 5.63
C VAL A 94 9.46 -8.03 5.88
N TYR A 95 9.63 -9.09 5.10
CA TYR A 95 10.77 -9.98 5.20
C TYR A 95 12.10 -9.25 4.93
N GLY A 96 12.20 -8.48 3.83
CA GLY A 96 13.42 -7.81 3.42
C GLY A 96 13.91 -6.76 4.41
N PHE A 97 13.01 -5.92 4.93
CA PHE A 97 13.36 -4.92 5.95
C PHE A 97 13.59 -5.52 7.35
N SER A 98 13.08 -6.70 7.64
CA SER A 98 13.36 -7.39 8.91
C SER A 98 14.78 -7.96 9.00
N ARG A 99 15.46 -8.15 7.85
CA ARG A 99 16.81 -8.74 7.79
C ARG A 99 17.86 -7.86 8.48
N ARG A 100 18.67 -8.46 9.34
CA ARG A 100 19.77 -7.75 10.03
C ARG A 100 20.89 -7.33 9.09
N THR A 101 21.05 -8.02 7.96
CA THR A 101 22.10 -7.75 6.96
C THR A 101 21.82 -6.51 6.10
N GLY A 102 20.63 -5.86 6.26
CA GLY A 102 20.24 -4.72 5.45
C GLY A 102 19.75 -5.09 4.05
N THR A 103 19.63 -4.08 3.17
CA THR A 103 19.00 -4.20 1.85
C THR A 103 19.98 -4.53 0.73
N THR A 104 19.50 -5.21 -0.31
CA THR A 104 20.25 -5.51 -1.54
C THR A 104 19.78 -4.62 -2.70
N PRO A 105 20.62 -4.42 -3.75
CA PRO A 105 20.22 -3.58 -4.90
C PRO A 105 18.93 -4.05 -5.59
N GLY A 106 18.77 -5.35 -5.77
CA GLY A 106 17.55 -5.91 -6.37
C GLY A 106 16.30 -5.68 -5.53
N PHE A 107 16.43 -5.78 -4.20
CA PHE A 107 15.35 -5.46 -3.26
C PHE A 107 15.01 -3.95 -3.32
N GLU A 108 16.02 -3.07 -3.29
CA GLU A 108 15.83 -1.62 -3.39
C GLU A 108 15.13 -1.22 -4.69
N LEU A 109 15.49 -1.85 -5.81
CA LEU A 109 14.84 -1.62 -7.11
C LEU A 109 13.38 -2.09 -7.10
N ALA A 110 13.10 -3.25 -6.55
CA ALA A 110 11.74 -3.76 -6.45
C ALA A 110 10.86 -2.87 -5.56
N VAL A 111 11.39 -2.40 -4.43
CA VAL A 111 10.69 -1.45 -3.55
C VAL A 111 10.47 -0.10 -4.25
N LEU A 112 11.40 0.38 -5.06
CA LEU A 112 11.22 1.59 -5.87
C LEU A 112 10.05 1.43 -6.84
N VAL A 113 9.98 0.33 -7.59
CA VAL A 113 8.89 0.05 -8.53
C VAL A 113 7.54 -0.02 -7.78
N PHE A 114 7.52 -0.73 -6.66
CA PHE A 114 6.35 -0.81 -5.80
C PHE A 114 5.89 0.57 -5.31
N ALA A 115 6.82 1.40 -4.83
CA ALA A 115 6.53 2.74 -4.31
C ALA A 115 5.90 3.65 -5.37
N VAL A 116 6.44 3.63 -6.60
CA VAL A 116 5.87 4.38 -7.73
C VAL A 116 4.47 3.88 -8.08
N GLN A 117 4.29 2.56 -8.18
CA GLN A 117 3.00 1.97 -8.50
C GLN A 117 1.94 2.29 -7.44
N CYS A 118 2.25 2.11 -6.15
CA CYS A 118 1.36 2.39 -5.03
C CYS A 118 0.94 3.87 -5.00
N ALA A 119 1.91 4.79 -5.14
CA ALA A 119 1.63 6.23 -5.17
C ALA A 119 0.72 6.62 -6.35
N LEU A 120 0.94 6.06 -7.54
CA LEU A 120 0.15 6.37 -8.73
C LEU A 120 -1.29 5.84 -8.63
N THR A 121 -1.49 4.61 -8.17
CA THR A 121 -2.83 4.05 -8.02
C THR A 121 -3.64 4.80 -6.96
N THR A 122 -3.02 5.13 -5.83
CA THR A 122 -3.69 5.91 -4.79
C THR A 122 -3.95 7.36 -5.24
N LEU A 123 -3.03 7.97 -5.98
CA LEU A 123 -3.25 9.31 -6.55
C LEU A 123 -4.44 9.31 -7.52
N THR A 124 -4.65 8.23 -8.26
CA THR A 124 -5.84 8.07 -9.13
C THR A 124 -7.13 8.04 -8.30
N CYS A 125 -7.15 7.33 -7.16
CA CYS A 125 -8.29 7.33 -6.24
C CYS A 125 -8.54 8.73 -5.65
N ILE A 126 -7.48 9.46 -5.27
CA ILE A 126 -7.59 10.85 -4.80
C ILE A 126 -8.19 11.73 -5.88
N TYR A 127 -7.70 11.62 -7.13
CA TYR A 127 -8.22 12.41 -8.23
C TYR A 127 -9.70 12.12 -8.49
N ASP A 128 -10.11 10.87 -8.47
CA ASP A 128 -11.50 10.44 -8.62
C ASP A 128 -12.40 11.00 -7.49
N THR A 129 -11.90 11.04 -6.25
CA THR A 129 -12.62 11.59 -5.09
C THR A 129 -13.07 13.04 -5.31
N LEU A 130 -12.35 13.82 -6.09
CA LEU A 130 -12.74 15.20 -6.42
C LEU A 130 -14.07 15.26 -7.18
N TYR A 131 -14.38 14.23 -7.96
CA TYR A 131 -15.58 14.14 -8.82
C TYR A 131 -16.74 13.36 -8.19
N TRP A 132 -16.58 12.85 -6.96
CA TRP A 132 -17.68 12.20 -6.25
C TRP A 132 -18.87 13.16 -6.07
N ASP A 133 -20.09 12.61 -6.11
CA ASP A 133 -21.34 13.38 -6.05
C ASP A 133 -21.37 14.29 -4.79
N PRO A 134 -21.42 15.62 -4.95
CA PRO A 134 -21.45 16.57 -3.83
C PRO A 134 -22.74 16.47 -3.00
N ALA A 135 -23.82 15.87 -3.53
CA ALA A 135 -25.03 15.61 -2.75
C ALA A 135 -24.84 14.50 -1.73
N VAL A 136 -23.91 13.58 -1.97
CA VAL A 136 -23.58 12.45 -1.09
C VAL A 136 -22.36 12.73 -0.24
N TYR A 137 -21.32 13.34 -0.85
CA TYR A 137 -20.00 13.57 -0.25
C TYR A 137 -19.72 15.07 -0.11
N SER A 138 -19.84 15.58 1.11
CA SER A 138 -19.47 16.97 1.41
C SER A 138 -17.96 17.21 1.16
N GLN A 139 -17.58 18.47 0.95
CA GLN A 139 -16.16 18.85 0.79
C GLN A 139 -15.32 18.45 2.01
N ALA A 140 -15.88 18.50 3.22
CA ALA A 140 -15.21 18.08 4.43
C ALA A 140 -14.90 16.58 4.41
N GLN A 141 -15.84 15.74 3.98
CA GLN A 141 -15.61 14.29 3.79
C GLN A 141 -14.55 14.02 2.72
N LYS A 142 -14.63 14.66 1.56
CA LYS A 142 -13.61 14.52 0.50
C LYS A 142 -12.21 14.87 1.02
N ASN A 143 -12.09 15.92 1.85
CA ASN A 143 -10.81 16.29 2.46
C ASN A 143 -10.28 15.20 3.43
N VAL A 144 -11.16 14.50 4.17
CA VAL A 144 -10.75 13.36 5.00
C VAL A 144 -10.17 12.24 4.13
N PHE A 145 -10.80 11.91 3.01
CA PHE A 145 -10.24 10.91 2.08
C PHE A 145 -8.89 11.36 1.52
N ILE A 146 -8.82 12.58 1.00
CA ILE A 146 -7.64 13.09 0.32
C ILE A 146 -6.44 13.18 1.26
N PHE A 147 -6.61 13.73 2.46
CA PHE A 147 -5.49 14.02 3.35
C PHE A 147 -5.23 12.95 4.41
N ASN A 148 -6.27 12.30 4.93
CA ASN A 148 -6.12 11.42 6.09
C ASN A 148 -6.11 9.93 5.71
N LEU A 149 -6.92 9.52 4.72
CA LEU A 149 -7.03 8.12 4.35
C LEU A 149 -6.10 7.75 3.18
N TYR A 150 -6.17 8.47 2.06
CA TYR A 150 -5.39 8.16 0.86
C TYR A 150 -4.05 8.91 0.80
N GLY A 151 -4.01 10.16 1.25
CA GLY A 151 -2.81 11.00 1.17
C GLY A 151 -1.54 10.36 1.74
N PRO A 152 -1.57 9.74 2.93
CA PRO A 152 -0.41 9.02 3.46
C PRO A 152 0.11 7.92 2.52
N TRP A 153 -0.77 7.22 1.80
CA TRP A 153 -0.41 6.17 0.83
C TRP A 153 0.10 6.70 -0.51
N VAL A 154 0.11 8.02 -0.71
CA VAL A 154 0.86 8.69 -1.78
C VAL A 154 2.20 9.19 -1.26
N VAL A 155 2.18 9.92 -0.14
CA VAL A 155 3.37 10.62 0.38
C VAL A 155 4.43 9.63 0.89
N ILE A 156 4.01 8.64 1.69
CA ILE A 156 4.94 7.67 2.28
C ILE A 156 5.63 6.82 1.20
N PRO A 157 4.91 6.19 0.25
CA PRO A 157 5.55 5.49 -0.85
C PRO A 157 6.44 6.39 -1.71
N ALA A 158 6.04 7.62 -1.99
CA ALA A 158 6.88 8.54 -2.76
C ALA A 158 8.21 8.82 -2.06
N LEU A 159 8.20 9.09 -0.75
CA LEU A 159 9.42 9.28 0.05
C LEU A 159 10.27 8.01 0.10
N MET A 160 9.66 6.84 0.24
CA MET A 160 10.33 5.54 0.20
C MET A 160 10.99 5.31 -1.17
N GLY A 161 10.29 5.62 -2.25
CA GLY A 161 10.82 5.52 -3.62
C GLY A 161 12.04 6.42 -3.84
N VAL A 162 12.00 7.67 -3.38
CA VAL A 162 13.15 8.59 -3.42
C VAL A 162 14.34 8.01 -2.64
N ASP A 163 14.11 7.49 -1.42
CA ASP A 163 15.20 6.87 -0.64
C ASP A 163 15.82 5.66 -1.35
N MET A 164 15.00 4.78 -1.93
CA MET A 164 15.50 3.62 -2.69
C MET A 164 16.28 4.05 -3.93
N CYS A 165 15.79 5.03 -4.66
CA CYS A 165 16.51 5.61 -5.80
C CYS A 165 17.88 6.15 -5.39
N LEU A 166 17.96 6.93 -4.32
CA LEU A 166 19.21 7.47 -3.81
C LEU A 166 20.18 6.39 -3.33
N ARG A 167 19.70 5.29 -2.75
CA ARG A 167 20.53 4.13 -2.37
C ARG A 167 21.15 3.48 -3.61
N ILE A 168 20.35 3.24 -4.65
CA ILE A 168 20.82 2.65 -5.91
C ILE A 168 21.86 3.54 -6.56
N LEU A 169 21.62 4.85 -6.68
CA LEU A 169 22.55 5.81 -7.25
C LEU A 169 23.89 5.83 -6.52
N ARG A 170 23.89 5.82 -5.18
CA ARG A 170 25.13 5.74 -4.38
C ARG A 170 25.92 4.46 -4.68
N ARG A 171 25.25 3.32 -4.88
CA ARG A 171 25.92 2.07 -5.24
C ARG A 171 26.57 2.14 -6.62
N VAL A 172 25.89 2.75 -7.59
CA VAL A 172 26.45 2.97 -8.95
C VAL A 172 27.70 3.84 -8.88
N GLN A 173 27.63 4.97 -8.16
CA GLN A 173 28.80 5.88 -7.99
C GLN A 173 30.02 5.20 -7.36
N VAL A 174 29.81 4.31 -6.38
CA VAL A 174 30.92 3.56 -5.75
C VAL A 174 31.58 2.62 -6.76
N ILE A 175 30.79 1.95 -7.62
CA ILE A 175 31.32 1.06 -8.64
C ILE A 175 32.09 1.84 -9.70
N GLU A 176 31.57 2.97 -10.15
CA GLU A 176 32.24 3.83 -11.14
C GLU A 176 33.59 4.33 -10.64
N LYS A 177 33.64 4.80 -9.38
CA LYS A 177 34.89 5.21 -8.75
C LYS A 177 35.92 4.07 -8.65
N ALA A 178 35.49 2.86 -8.32
CA ALA A 178 36.35 1.70 -8.22
C ALA A 178 36.88 1.21 -9.58
N LYS A 179 36.24 1.55 -10.69
CA LYS A 179 36.72 1.25 -12.05
C LYS A 179 37.76 2.24 -12.56
N LEU A 180 37.84 3.42 -11.96
CA LEU A 180 38.78 4.50 -12.37
C LEU A 180 40.11 4.45 -11.59
N GLN A 181 40.23 3.58 -10.59
CA GLN A 181 41.41 3.28 -9.79
C GLN A 181 42.16 2.04 -10.31
#